data_e0aa76f00991e5353eadba4cfe00c1ac
#
_entry.id   e0aa76f00991e5353eadba4cfe00c1ac
#
_cell.length_a   1.000
_cell.length_b   1.000
_cell.length_c   1.000
_cell.angle_alpha   90.00
_cell.angle_beta   90.00
_cell.angle_gamma   90.00
#
_symmetry.space_group_name_H-M   'P 1'
#
loop_
_entity.id
_entity.type
_entity.pdbx_description
1 polymer ?
#
loop_
_entity_poly.entity_id
_entity_poly.type
_entity_poly.pdbx_seq_one_letter_code
_entity_poly.pdbx_strand_id
1 'polypeptide(L)'
;MKKKFLVLGLGLAMLSNSTFAHNLQIDQLLPAVKVSDYGEIVLNGKDIAFQSWTSSTLPGKVRIVHHLAGRTSAKEKNQAMIDAIKASHFNPVKYQTTTIINADDAIVGTGMFVKSSAEKGKVENPHSQVVLDDKSAVKNAWALNAKESAIIVLDKNGKVKFVKEGQLSASDIQTVLSLVREFTH
;
A
#
# COMPACT_ATOMS: atom_id res chain seq x y z
N MET A 1 -68.89 -8.19 17.17
CA MET A 1 -67.97 -7.14 16.70
C MET A 1 -66.54 -7.55 17.04
N LYS A 2 -65.75 -8.05 16.07
CA LYS A 2 -64.35 -8.52 16.29
C LYS A 2 -63.42 -7.45 15.73
N LYS A 3 -62.66 -6.75 16.61
CA LYS A 3 -61.66 -5.77 16.24
C LYS A 3 -60.38 -6.51 15.82
N LYS A 4 -59.96 -6.35 14.54
CA LYS A 4 -58.69 -6.81 14.04
C LYS A 4 -57.64 -5.76 14.33
N PHE A 5 -56.63 -6.09 15.17
CA PHE A 5 -55.43 -5.28 15.37
C PHE A 5 -54.45 -5.61 14.21
N LEU A 6 -54.12 -4.59 13.44
CA LEU A 6 -53.09 -4.63 12.41
C LEU A 6 -51.77 -4.20 13.08
N VAL A 7 -50.85 -5.13 13.28
CA VAL A 7 -49.51 -4.84 13.77
C VAL A 7 -48.63 -4.50 12.55
N LEU A 8 -48.34 -3.21 12.42
CA LEU A 8 -47.40 -2.71 11.40
C LEU A 8 -45.96 -2.89 11.92
N GLY A 9 -45.30 -3.93 11.46
CA GLY A 9 -43.87 -4.19 11.76
C GLY A 9 -42.98 -3.21 11.03
N LEU A 10 -42.40 -2.24 11.76
CA LEU A 10 -41.39 -1.32 11.23
C LEU A 10 -40.05 -2.04 11.22
N GLY A 11 -39.69 -2.57 10.05
CA GLY A 11 -38.36 -3.16 9.81
C GLY A 11 -37.29 -2.08 9.76
N LEU A 12 -36.50 -1.95 10.83
CA LEU A 12 -35.34 -1.09 10.90
C LEU A 12 -34.21 -1.74 10.09
N ALA A 13 -34.03 -1.33 8.83
CA ALA A 13 -32.89 -1.71 8.02
C ALA A 13 -31.64 -1.03 8.62
N MET A 14 -30.83 -1.79 9.34
CA MET A 14 -29.50 -1.35 9.77
C MET A 14 -28.61 -1.25 8.52
N LEU A 15 -28.45 -0.04 8.01
CA LEU A 15 -27.38 0.29 7.06
C LEU A 15 -26.06 0.18 7.81
N SER A 16 -25.36 -0.95 7.64
CA SER A 16 -23.98 -1.09 8.08
C SER A 16 -23.12 -0.15 7.24
N ASN A 17 -22.85 1.04 7.77
CA ASN A 17 -21.82 1.91 7.22
C ASN A 17 -20.48 1.23 7.43
N SER A 18 -19.96 0.57 6.36
CA SER A 18 -18.57 0.18 6.28
C SER A 18 -17.75 1.46 6.24
N THR A 19 -17.25 1.90 7.39
CA THR A 19 -16.26 2.98 7.45
C THR A 19 -14.98 2.43 6.80
N PHE A 20 -14.80 2.69 5.50
CA PHE A 20 -13.50 2.51 4.88
C PHE A 20 -12.54 3.48 5.56
N ALA A 21 -11.45 2.95 6.12
CA ALA A 21 -10.44 3.76 6.77
C ALA A 21 -9.67 4.66 5.76
N HIS A 22 -9.68 4.30 4.47
CA HIS A 22 -8.99 4.99 3.37
C HIS A 22 -9.98 5.47 2.29
N ASN A 23 -9.54 6.41 1.42
CA ASN A 23 -10.32 6.94 0.30
C ASN A 23 -10.05 6.25 -1.04
N LEU A 24 -9.36 5.10 -1.04
CA LEU A 24 -9.02 4.34 -2.23
C LEU A 24 -10.21 3.50 -2.70
N GLN A 25 -10.51 3.53 -4.01
CA GLN A 25 -11.65 2.83 -4.60
C GLN A 25 -11.17 1.87 -5.69
N ILE A 26 -11.77 0.67 -5.73
CA ILE A 26 -11.49 -0.32 -6.78
C ILE A 26 -11.83 0.27 -8.14
N ASP A 27 -11.01 -0.03 -9.16
CA ASP A 27 -11.09 0.44 -10.54
C ASP A 27 -10.87 1.95 -10.74
N GLN A 28 -10.53 2.70 -9.68
CA GLN A 28 -10.14 4.09 -9.77
C GLN A 28 -8.62 4.26 -9.68
N LEU A 29 -8.12 5.40 -10.16
CA LEU A 29 -6.73 5.80 -9.94
C LEU A 29 -6.50 6.17 -8.47
N LEU A 30 -5.27 6.01 -8.00
CA LEU A 30 -4.89 6.55 -6.69
C LEU A 30 -4.99 8.08 -6.68
N PRO A 31 -5.38 8.69 -5.55
CA PRO A 31 -5.28 10.13 -5.40
C PRO A 31 -3.85 10.63 -5.65
N ALA A 32 -3.74 11.73 -6.40
CA ALA A 32 -2.44 12.29 -6.75
C ALA A 32 -1.70 12.76 -5.49
N VAL A 33 -0.41 12.39 -5.39
CA VAL A 33 0.44 12.80 -4.28
C VAL A 33 1.89 12.97 -4.75
N LYS A 34 2.60 13.91 -4.12
CA LYS A 34 4.03 14.15 -4.33
C LYS A 34 4.77 14.06 -2.99
N VAL A 35 5.93 13.38 -3.00
CA VAL A 35 6.90 13.34 -1.90
C VAL A 35 8.15 14.07 -2.37
N SER A 36 8.50 15.18 -1.74
CA SER A 36 9.51 16.12 -2.24
C SER A 36 10.82 16.08 -1.47
N ASP A 37 10.79 15.83 -0.14
CA ASP A 37 11.98 16.01 0.69
C ASP A 37 12.98 14.85 0.54
N TYR A 38 12.60 13.63 0.85
CA TYR A 38 13.39 12.46 0.46
C TYR A 38 12.90 11.90 -0.87
N GLY A 39 11.66 11.40 -0.94
CA GLY A 39 11.12 10.84 -2.15
C GLY A 39 11.69 9.47 -2.48
N GLU A 40 11.95 9.20 -3.76
CA GLU A 40 12.45 7.93 -4.25
C GLU A 40 13.95 7.76 -4.00
N ILE A 41 14.31 6.60 -3.45
CA ILE A 41 15.71 6.19 -3.30
C ILE A 41 16.18 5.60 -4.63
N VAL A 42 17.21 6.19 -5.23
CA VAL A 42 17.82 5.75 -6.48
C VAL A 42 19.27 5.33 -6.26
N LEU A 43 19.74 4.37 -7.07
CA LEU A 43 21.13 3.90 -7.05
C LEU A 43 21.87 4.45 -8.28
N ASN A 44 22.93 5.19 -8.05
CA ASN A 44 23.88 5.65 -9.07
C ASN A 44 25.19 4.87 -8.91
N GLY A 45 25.25 3.69 -9.51
CA GLY A 45 26.33 2.73 -9.23
C GLY A 45 26.24 2.24 -7.78
N LYS A 46 27.21 2.62 -6.95
CA LYS A 46 27.24 2.30 -5.50
C LYS A 46 26.66 3.40 -4.63
N ASP A 47 26.44 4.58 -5.18
CA ASP A 47 25.98 5.73 -4.43
C ASP A 47 24.46 5.73 -4.33
N ILE A 48 23.94 6.16 -3.18
CA ILE A 48 22.53 6.33 -2.90
C ILE A 48 22.18 7.81 -3.07
N ALA A 49 21.17 8.10 -3.89
CA ALA A 49 20.60 9.43 -4.03
C ALA A 49 19.10 9.42 -3.77
N PHE A 50 18.54 10.59 -3.55
CA PHE A 50 17.11 10.81 -3.37
C PHE A 50 16.60 11.73 -4.45
N GLN A 51 15.42 11.44 -4.96
CA GLN A 51 14.73 12.29 -5.92
C GLN A 51 13.26 12.43 -5.58
N SER A 52 12.69 13.60 -5.88
CA SER A 52 11.25 13.82 -5.73
C SER A 52 10.45 12.72 -6.43
N TRP A 53 9.44 12.19 -5.74
CA TRP A 53 8.55 11.15 -6.26
C TRP A 53 7.12 11.64 -6.37
N THR A 54 6.36 11.12 -7.32
CA THR A 54 4.93 11.37 -7.49
C THR A 54 4.19 10.10 -7.86
N SER A 55 2.95 9.94 -7.39
CA SER A 55 2.11 8.78 -7.72
C SER A 55 1.81 8.64 -9.21
N SER A 56 1.99 9.70 -10.01
CA SER A 56 1.86 9.64 -11.46
C SER A 56 2.90 8.75 -12.17
N THR A 57 3.96 8.34 -11.46
CA THR A 57 4.97 7.38 -11.96
C THR A 57 4.57 5.92 -11.80
N LEU A 58 3.47 5.64 -11.10
CA LEU A 58 3.03 4.25 -10.83
C LEU A 58 2.47 3.51 -12.06
N PRO A 59 1.73 4.11 -13.01
CA PRO A 59 1.31 3.44 -14.23
C PRO A 59 2.47 2.93 -15.08
N GLY A 60 2.17 2.01 -16.01
CA GLY A 60 3.15 1.40 -16.92
C GLY A 60 3.51 -0.05 -16.56
N LYS A 61 3.40 -0.44 -15.31
CA LYS A 61 3.56 -1.82 -14.83
C LYS A 61 2.44 -2.20 -13.87
N VAL A 62 2.17 -3.48 -13.75
CA VAL A 62 1.41 -4.01 -12.61
C VAL A 62 2.23 -3.79 -11.34
N ARG A 63 1.61 -3.29 -10.29
CA ARG A 63 2.32 -2.97 -9.05
C ARG A 63 1.68 -3.58 -7.82
N ILE A 64 2.51 -4.03 -6.90
CA ILE A 64 2.14 -4.11 -5.49
C ILE A 64 2.76 -2.89 -4.81
N VAL A 65 1.90 -1.99 -4.32
CA VAL A 65 2.30 -0.85 -3.50
C VAL A 65 2.15 -1.26 -2.03
N HIS A 66 3.26 -1.26 -1.31
CA HIS A 66 3.32 -1.51 0.13
C HIS A 66 3.60 -0.20 0.85
N HIS A 67 2.56 0.45 1.36
CA HIS A 67 2.71 1.58 2.28
C HIS A 67 2.85 1.06 3.70
N LEU A 68 3.83 1.54 4.44
CA LEU A 68 4.04 1.14 5.83
C LEU A 68 4.57 2.29 6.68
N ALA A 69 4.13 2.35 7.93
CA ALA A 69 4.74 3.22 8.93
C ALA A 69 6.21 2.83 9.15
N GLY A 70 7.08 3.80 9.46
CA GLY A 70 8.50 3.61 9.74
C GLY A 70 8.75 2.88 11.06
N ARG A 71 8.14 1.71 11.24
CA ARG A 71 8.17 0.89 12.46
C ARG A 71 8.41 -0.58 12.13
N THR A 72 9.18 -1.27 12.96
CA THR A 72 9.42 -2.72 12.81
C THR A 72 8.10 -3.49 12.79
N SER A 73 7.18 -3.19 13.69
CA SER A 73 5.87 -3.85 13.75
C SER A 73 5.02 -3.71 12.47
N ALA A 74 5.06 -2.54 11.81
CA ALA A 74 4.37 -2.34 10.53
C ALA A 74 5.05 -3.10 9.39
N LYS A 75 6.39 -3.17 9.39
CA LYS A 75 7.19 -3.93 8.41
C LYS A 75 6.93 -5.44 8.51
N GLU A 76 6.96 -5.98 9.73
CA GLU A 76 6.79 -7.42 9.98
C GLU A 76 5.36 -7.91 9.73
N LYS A 77 4.37 -7.04 9.88
CA LYS A 77 2.93 -7.35 9.74
C LYS A 77 2.60 -8.09 8.43
N ASN A 78 3.25 -7.70 7.33
CA ASN A 78 3.05 -8.29 6.01
C ASN A 78 4.31 -9.01 5.46
N GLN A 79 5.20 -9.50 6.33
CA GLN A 79 6.40 -10.20 5.91
C GLN A 79 6.08 -11.44 5.06
N ALA A 80 5.05 -12.21 5.43
CA ALA A 80 4.59 -13.36 4.66
C ALA A 80 4.18 -13.00 3.21
N MET A 81 3.58 -11.82 3.00
CA MET A 81 3.28 -11.30 1.68
C MET A 81 4.56 -10.99 0.88
N ILE A 82 5.54 -10.35 1.52
CA ILE A 82 6.82 -10.01 0.88
C ILE A 82 7.59 -11.28 0.47
N ASP A 83 7.58 -12.30 1.32
CA ASP A 83 8.23 -13.58 1.03
C ASP A 83 7.53 -14.30 -0.13
N ALA A 84 6.20 -14.27 -0.17
CA ALA A 84 5.42 -14.83 -1.26
C ALA A 84 5.65 -14.11 -2.61
N ILE A 85 5.82 -12.76 -2.61
CA ILE A 85 6.22 -12.00 -3.79
C ILE A 85 7.58 -12.45 -4.29
N LYS A 86 8.58 -12.56 -3.42
CA LYS A 86 9.93 -13.01 -3.78
C LYS A 86 9.91 -14.41 -4.39
N ALA A 87 9.16 -15.33 -3.78
CA ALA A 87 9.01 -16.70 -4.27
C ALA A 87 8.26 -16.81 -5.62
N SER A 88 7.48 -15.80 -5.98
CA SER A 88 6.70 -15.79 -7.22
C SER A 88 7.52 -15.48 -8.47
N HIS A 89 8.72 -14.93 -8.34
CA HIS A 89 9.64 -14.58 -9.44
C HIS A 89 8.94 -13.83 -10.60
N PHE A 90 8.09 -12.86 -10.28
CA PHE A 90 7.38 -12.06 -11.28
C PHE A 90 8.34 -11.36 -12.25
N ASN A 91 7.96 -11.29 -13.54
CA ASN A 91 8.77 -10.65 -14.57
C ASN A 91 8.94 -9.14 -14.29
N PRO A 92 10.16 -8.65 -14.04
CA PRO A 92 10.40 -7.25 -13.69
C PRO A 92 10.11 -6.25 -14.83
N VAL A 93 9.95 -6.73 -16.05
CA VAL A 93 9.52 -5.88 -17.18
C VAL A 93 8.06 -5.49 -17.04
N LYS A 94 7.20 -6.42 -16.59
CA LYS A 94 5.74 -6.23 -16.47
C LYS A 94 5.28 -5.86 -15.06
N TYR A 95 6.10 -6.14 -14.05
CA TYR A 95 5.77 -6.01 -12.62
C TYR A 95 6.83 -5.22 -11.86
N GLN A 96 6.41 -4.50 -10.81
CA GLN A 96 7.32 -3.86 -9.86
C GLN A 96 6.65 -3.74 -8.48
N THR A 97 7.42 -4.01 -7.42
CA THR A 97 7.04 -3.61 -6.06
C THR A 97 7.40 -2.15 -5.83
N THR A 98 6.48 -1.39 -5.26
CA THR A 98 6.71 -0.01 -4.76
C THR A 98 6.52 -0.02 -3.25
N THR A 99 7.58 0.22 -2.50
CA THR A 99 7.52 0.33 -1.04
C THR A 99 7.58 1.81 -0.66
N ILE A 100 6.54 2.29 0.04
CA ILE A 100 6.46 3.67 0.54
C ILE A 100 6.55 3.62 2.06
N ILE A 101 7.64 4.16 2.61
CA ILE A 101 7.91 4.13 4.04
C ILE A 101 7.59 5.51 4.62
N ASN A 102 6.57 5.58 5.46
CA ASN A 102 6.21 6.79 6.18
C ASN A 102 7.12 6.95 7.42
N ALA A 103 8.18 7.73 7.28
CA ALA A 103 9.14 7.98 8.33
C ALA A 103 8.60 8.89 9.45
N ASP A 104 7.59 9.72 9.15
CA ASP A 104 6.90 10.56 10.13
C ASP A 104 6.13 9.73 11.17
N ASP A 105 5.67 8.54 10.80
CA ASP A 105 5.04 7.57 11.73
C ASP A 105 6.07 6.70 12.50
N ALA A 106 7.36 7.01 12.42
CA ALA A 106 8.41 6.31 13.17
C ALA A 106 8.27 6.53 14.69
N ILE A 107 8.94 5.69 15.46
CA ILE A 107 9.12 5.94 16.90
C ILE A 107 10.06 7.13 17.06
N VAL A 108 9.72 8.04 17.96
CA VAL A 108 10.55 9.24 18.23
C VAL A 108 12.01 8.87 18.44
N GLY A 109 12.91 9.53 17.73
CA GLY A 109 14.35 9.28 17.78
C GLY A 109 14.85 8.15 16.85
N THR A 110 13.98 7.43 16.15
CA THR A 110 14.40 6.30 15.27
C THR A 110 14.45 6.64 13.77
N GLY A 111 14.20 7.89 13.37
CA GLY A 111 14.14 8.29 11.97
C GLY A 111 15.40 7.95 11.15
N MET A 112 16.59 8.09 11.73
CA MET A 112 17.85 7.71 11.07
C MET A 112 17.92 6.20 10.78
N PHE A 113 17.43 5.37 11.69
CA PHE A 113 17.37 3.91 11.48
C PHE A 113 16.38 3.53 10.40
N VAL A 114 15.24 4.24 10.33
CA VAL A 114 14.24 4.04 9.26
C VAL A 114 14.86 4.35 7.90
N LYS A 115 15.55 5.49 7.77
CA LYS A 115 16.25 5.89 6.55
C LYS A 115 17.30 4.85 6.15
N SER A 116 18.20 4.48 7.07
CA SER A 116 19.24 3.47 6.80
C SER A 116 18.66 2.11 6.42
N SER A 117 17.54 1.68 7.04
CA SER A 117 16.85 0.45 6.68
C SER A 117 16.23 0.52 5.28
N ALA A 118 15.69 1.68 4.89
CA ALA A 118 15.14 1.91 3.55
C ALA A 118 16.23 1.85 2.47
N GLU A 119 17.37 2.52 2.71
CA GLU A 119 18.54 2.50 1.83
C GLU A 119 19.07 1.08 1.64
N LYS A 120 19.25 0.33 2.75
CA LYS A 120 19.66 -1.08 2.70
C LYS A 120 18.68 -1.92 1.90
N GLY A 121 17.37 -1.77 2.13
CA GLY A 121 16.34 -2.48 1.38
C GLY A 121 16.39 -2.20 -0.12
N LYS A 122 16.72 -0.96 -0.53
CA LYS A 122 16.92 -0.60 -1.93
C LYS A 122 18.14 -1.27 -2.53
N VAL A 123 19.26 -1.32 -1.80
CA VAL A 123 20.49 -2.01 -2.25
C VAL A 123 20.25 -3.52 -2.41
N GLU A 124 19.56 -4.15 -1.47
CA GLU A 124 19.24 -5.57 -1.52
C GLU A 124 18.23 -5.93 -2.63
N ASN A 125 17.37 -4.99 -3.02
CA ASN A 125 16.34 -5.18 -4.03
C ASN A 125 16.32 -4.03 -5.04
N PRO A 126 17.34 -3.91 -5.91
CA PRO A 126 17.52 -2.75 -6.77
C PRO A 126 16.39 -2.53 -7.79
N HIS A 127 15.67 -3.60 -8.17
CA HIS A 127 14.52 -3.52 -9.08
C HIS A 127 13.25 -2.95 -8.42
N SER A 128 13.17 -2.94 -7.09
CA SER A 128 12.03 -2.34 -6.38
C SER A 128 12.11 -0.82 -6.43
N GLN A 129 10.96 -0.16 -6.40
CA GLN A 129 10.86 1.26 -6.12
C GLN A 129 10.71 1.44 -4.61
N VAL A 130 11.57 2.26 -4.00
CA VAL A 130 11.51 2.58 -2.56
C VAL A 130 11.38 4.08 -2.41
N VAL A 131 10.34 4.51 -1.70
CA VAL A 131 10.02 5.91 -1.42
C VAL A 131 10.06 6.14 0.08
N LEU A 132 10.76 7.18 0.52
CA LEU A 132 10.81 7.62 1.91
C LEU A 132 10.00 8.90 2.05
N ASP A 133 8.89 8.84 2.78
CA ASP A 133 7.97 9.93 3.04
C ASP A 133 8.12 10.37 4.50
N ASP A 134 8.71 11.52 4.75
CA ASP A 134 8.98 12.05 6.09
C ASP A 134 7.94 13.08 6.56
N LYS A 135 6.90 13.32 5.75
CA LYS A 135 5.81 14.25 6.07
C LYS A 135 4.42 13.63 6.01
N SER A 136 4.32 12.32 6.00
CA SER A 136 3.04 11.61 5.87
C SER A 136 2.20 12.04 4.65
N ALA A 137 2.85 12.53 3.57
CA ALA A 137 2.16 13.05 2.40
C ALA A 137 1.23 11.99 1.78
N VAL A 138 1.76 10.76 1.60
CA VAL A 138 1.00 9.64 1.03
C VAL A 138 -0.11 9.17 1.96
N LYS A 139 0.19 8.97 3.25
CA LYS A 139 -0.80 8.59 4.26
C LYS A 139 -1.97 9.56 4.27
N ASN A 140 -1.69 10.87 4.26
CA ASN A 140 -2.72 11.90 4.31
C ASN A 140 -3.53 11.96 3.00
N ALA A 141 -2.87 11.90 1.83
CA ALA A 141 -3.54 11.94 0.53
C ALA A 141 -4.47 10.74 0.30
N TRP A 142 -4.10 9.55 0.80
CA TRP A 142 -4.86 8.32 0.63
C TRP A 142 -5.73 7.98 1.85
N ALA A 143 -5.75 8.85 2.87
CA ALA A 143 -6.48 8.68 4.13
C ALA A 143 -6.18 7.33 4.81
N LEU A 144 -4.91 6.89 4.81
CA LEU A 144 -4.49 5.63 5.42
C LEU A 144 -4.37 5.77 6.95
N ASN A 145 -4.54 4.67 7.65
CA ASN A 145 -4.38 4.61 9.10
C ASN A 145 -2.92 4.87 9.51
N ALA A 146 -2.76 5.68 10.55
CA ALA A 146 -1.45 5.91 11.16
C ALA A 146 -0.91 4.63 11.80
N LYS A 147 0.43 4.48 11.78
CA LYS A 147 1.17 3.37 12.40
C LYS A 147 0.86 1.99 11.81
N GLU A 148 0.19 1.96 10.65
CA GLU A 148 -0.25 0.74 9.99
C GLU A 148 0.55 0.43 8.72
N SER A 149 0.22 -0.73 8.14
CA SER A 149 0.67 -1.20 6.83
C SER A 149 -0.52 -1.33 5.90
N ALA A 150 -0.37 -0.97 4.64
CA ALA A 150 -1.38 -1.15 3.60
C ALA A 150 -0.77 -1.82 2.37
N ILE A 151 -1.48 -2.79 1.79
CA ILE A 151 -1.13 -3.42 0.52
C ILE A 151 -2.16 -3.02 -0.53
N ILE A 152 -1.69 -2.51 -1.65
CA ILE A 152 -2.51 -2.07 -2.77
C ILE A 152 -1.98 -2.76 -4.04
N VAL A 153 -2.87 -3.34 -4.85
CA VAL A 153 -2.52 -3.85 -6.19
C VAL A 153 -3.03 -2.87 -7.24
N LEU A 154 -2.17 -2.49 -8.16
CA LEU A 154 -2.51 -1.67 -9.31
C LEU A 154 -2.31 -2.45 -10.61
N ASP A 155 -3.24 -2.28 -11.55
CA ASP A 155 -3.03 -2.72 -12.93
C ASP A 155 -2.02 -1.80 -13.66
N LYS A 156 -1.66 -2.14 -14.89
CA LYS A 156 -0.71 -1.36 -15.70
C LYS A 156 -1.16 0.09 -15.98
N ASN A 157 -2.44 0.37 -15.85
CA ASN A 157 -3.01 1.71 -16.02
C ASN A 157 -3.01 2.50 -14.71
N GLY A 158 -2.55 1.92 -13.60
CA GLY A 158 -2.53 2.53 -12.27
C GLY A 158 -3.86 2.46 -11.52
N LYS A 159 -4.83 1.66 -12.00
CA LYS A 159 -6.12 1.47 -11.33
C LYS A 159 -6.00 0.46 -10.19
N VAL A 160 -6.60 0.79 -9.06
CA VAL A 160 -6.64 -0.06 -7.87
C VAL A 160 -7.45 -1.32 -8.16
N LYS A 161 -6.88 -2.49 -7.92
CA LYS A 161 -7.53 -3.81 -8.05
C LYS A 161 -7.69 -4.53 -6.71
N PHE A 162 -6.94 -4.12 -5.73
CA PHE A 162 -7.02 -4.61 -4.36
C PHE A 162 -6.50 -3.53 -3.41
N VAL A 163 -7.08 -3.42 -2.24
CA VAL A 163 -6.57 -2.60 -1.15
C VAL A 163 -6.96 -3.22 0.19
N LYS A 164 -5.99 -3.33 1.09
CA LYS A 164 -6.23 -3.75 2.47
C LYS A 164 -5.20 -3.14 3.40
N GLU A 165 -5.68 -2.54 4.49
CA GLU A 165 -4.87 -2.11 5.62
C GLU A 165 -4.76 -3.21 6.67
N GLY A 166 -3.67 -3.17 7.44
CA GLY A 166 -3.36 -4.16 8.45
C GLY A 166 -2.70 -5.42 7.89
N GLN A 167 -2.81 -6.51 8.64
CA GLN A 167 -2.22 -7.80 8.25
C GLN A 167 -3.07 -8.52 7.22
N LEU A 168 -2.44 -9.01 6.16
CA LEU A 168 -3.08 -9.87 5.18
C LEU A 168 -3.23 -11.30 5.73
N SER A 169 -4.41 -11.89 5.51
CA SER A 169 -4.62 -13.32 5.69
C SER A 169 -3.96 -14.13 4.56
N ALA A 170 -3.85 -15.45 4.73
CA ALA A 170 -3.35 -16.32 3.67
C ALA A 170 -4.19 -16.23 2.39
N SER A 171 -5.52 -16.07 2.51
CA SER A 171 -6.42 -15.89 1.37
C SER A 171 -6.20 -14.54 0.67
N ASP A 172 -5.96 -13.45 1.42
CA ASP A 172 -5.62 -12.16 0.84
C ASP A 172 -4.32 -12.24 0.03
N ILE A 173 -3.29 -12.91 0.57
CA ILE A 173 -2.01 -13.12 -0.12
C ILE A 173 -2.24 -13.86 -1.45
N GLN A 174 -3.02 -14.93 -1.45
CA GLN A 174 -3.33 -15.65 -2.69
C GLN A 174 -4.10 -14.78 -3.69
N THR A 175 -5.04 -13.97 -3.23
CA THR A 175 -5.77 -13.00 -4.06
C THR A 175 -4.81 -12.01 -4.72
N VAL A 176 -3.92 -11.40 -3.94
CA VAL A 176 -2.93 -10.44 -4.44
C VAL A 176 -2.02 -11.08 -5.49
N LEU A 177 -1.48 -12.28 -5.24
CA LEU A 177 -0.61 -12.98 -6.20
C LEU A 177 -1.36 -13.37 -7.48
N SER A 178 -2.63 -13.76 -7.37
CA SER A 178 -3.48 -14.11 -8.52
C SER A 178 -3.75 -12.89 -9.40
N LEU A 179 -4.08 -11.74 -8.81
CA LEU A 179 -4.27 -10.48 -9.54
C LEU A 179 -2.99 -10.07 -10.29
N VAL A 180 -1.81 -10.18 -9.65
CA VAL A 180 -0.56 -9.87 -10.34
C VAL A 180 -0.34 -10.80 -11.53
N ARG A 181 -0.59 -12.10 -11.40
CA ARG A 181 -0.49 -13.05 -12.54
C ARG A 181 -1.46 -12.68 -13.64
N GLU A 182 -2.71 -12.42 -13.31
CA GLU A 182 -3.76 -12.04 -14.26
C GLU A 182 -3.38 -10.79 -15.07
N PHE A 183 -2.91 -9.73 -14.42
CA PHE A 183 -2.61 -8.46 -15.10
C PHE A 183 -1.22 -8.40 -15.74
N THR A 184 -0.35 -9.40 -15.52
CA THR A 184 0.97 -9.49 -16.17
C THR A 184 1.00 -10.42 -17.38
N HIS A 185 -0.08 -11.13 -17.68
CA HIS A 185 -0.25 -11.91 -18.94
C HIS A 185 -0.58 -11.04 -20.17
#